data_86282d663510dbfd9768869dbbda893c
#
_entry.id   86282d663510dbfd9768869dbbda893c
#
_cell.length_a   1.000
_cell.length_b   1.000
_cell.length_c   1.000
_cell.angle_alpha   90.00
_cell.angle_beta   90.00
_cell.angle_gamma   90.00
#
_symmetry.space_group_name_H-M   'P 1'
#
loop_
_entity.id
_entity.type
_entity.pdbx_description
1 polymer ?
#
loop_
_entity_poly.entity_id
_entity_poly.type
_entity_poly.pdbx_seq_one_letter_code
_entity_poly.pdbx_strand_id
1 'polypeptide(L)'
;MSTGTPLNANQYIEVQLDDLLKKLEDKFDKDGFAFVGPLMYSTDDFVRDLIESRPTKRNALLVVLETTGGYIEPARRMVSVFRHHYSANVEFVVPSYAMSAGTVLAMSGDAIHMDYYATLGPIDP
;
A
#
# COMPACT_ATOMS: atom_id res chain seq x y z
N MET A 1 -14.43 14.78 -14.33
CA MET A 1 -13.69 14.73 -15.59
C MET A 1 -13.13 16.11 -15.90
N SER A 2 -11.89 16.17 -16.23
CA SER A 2 -11.27 17.44 -16.63
C SER A 2 -11.83 17.89 -17.98
N THR A 3 -12.17 19.15 -18.08
CA THR A 3 -12.64 19.73 -19.33
C THR A 3 -11.67 20.83 -19.75
N GLY A 4 -11.13 20.72 -20.92
CA GLY A 4 -10.40 21.82 -21.57
C GLY A 4 -8.89 21.81 -21.41
N THR A 5 -8.31 21.33 -20.31
CA THR A 5 -6.86 21.30 -20.14
C THR A 5 -6.32 19.90 -20.40
N PRO A 6 -5.49 19.70 -21.43
CA PRO A 6 -4.90 18.40 -21.66
C PRO A 6 -3.94 18.03 -20.54
N LEU A 7 -4.00 16.76 -20.12
CA LEU A 7 -3.10 16.21 -19.13
C LEU A 7 -1.81 15.77 -19.80
N ASN A 8 -0.67 15.95 -19.12
CA ASN A 8 0.55 15.28 -19.56
C ASN A 8 0.48 13.78 -19.22
N ALA A 9 1.45 13.00 -19.72
CA ALA A 9 1.45 11.54 -19.55
C ALA A 9 1.43 11.14 -18.06
N ASN A 10 2.20 11.81 -17.22
CA ASN A 10 2.27 11.50 -15.79
C ASN A 10 0.95 11.80 -15.10
N GLN A 11 0.34 12.94 -15.40
CA GLN A 11 -0.95 13.30 -14.82
C GLN A 11 -2.05 12.32 -15.24
N TYR A 12 -2.02 11.89 -16.50
CA TYR A 12 -2.98 10.88 -16.99
C TYR A 12 -2.84 9.56 -16.24
N ILE A 13 -1.61 9.11 -16.03
CA ILE A 13 -1.34 7.87 -15.30
C ILE A 13 -1.82 8.00 -13.84
N GLU A 14 -1.55 9.12 -13.19
CA GLU A 14 -2.00 9.36 -11.82
C GLU A 14 -3.51 9.30 -11.71
N VAL A 15 -4.24 9.91 -12.63
CA VAL A 15 -5.70 9.88 -12.65
C VAL A 15 -6.20 8.43 -12.79
N GLN A 16 -5.58 7.65 -13.69
CA GLN A 16 -5.96 6.25 -13.89
C GLN A 16 -5.69 5.40 -12.66
N LEU A 17 -4.56 5.59 -11.99
CA LEU A 17 -4.23 4.86 -10.77
C LEU A 17 -5.19 5.20 -9.63
N ASP A 18 -5.53 6.47 -9.46
CA ASP A 18 -6.48 6.90 -8.45
C ASP A 18 -7.87 6.30 -8.70
N ASP A 19 -8.32 6.28 -9.95
CA ASP A 19 -9.60 5.67 -10.31
C ASP A 19 -9.63 4.17 -10.01
N LEU A 20 -8.55 3.46 -10.33
CA LEU A 20 -8.44 2.03 -10.06
C LEU A 20 -8.43 1.74 -8.57
N LEU A 21 -7.69 2.52 -7.80
CA LEU A 21 -7.63 2.37 -6.35
C LEU A 21 -8.99 2.62 -5.73
N LYS A 22 -9.69 3.63 -6.20
CA LYS A 22 -11.05 3.92 -5.72
C LYS A 22 -12.02 2.79 -6.03
N LYS A 23 -11.92 2.17 -7.20
CA LYS A 23 -12.73 1.00 -7.53
C LYS A 23 -12.45 -0.17 -6.59
N LEU A 24 -11.19 -0.39 -6.21
CA LEU A 24 -10.83 -1.40 -5.23
C LEU A 24 -11.42 -1.08 -3.86
N GLU A 25 -11.33 0.17 -3.43
CA GLU A 25 -11.91 0.62 -2.16
C GLU A 25 -13.41 0.34 -2.10
N ASP A 26 -14.12 0.71 -3.14
CA ASP A 26 -15.57 0.55 -3.20
C ASP A 26 -15.97 -0.93 -3.28
N LYS A 27 -15.21 -1.72 -4.05
CA LYS A 27 -15.51 -3.14 -4.21
C LYS A 27 -15.31 -3.93 -2.91
N PHE A 28 -14.27 -3.63 -2.17
CA PHE A 28 -13.93 -4.38 -0.96
C PHE A 28 -14.37 -3.69 0.33
N ASP A 29 -14.94 -2.50 0.23
CA ASP A 29 -15.32 -1.68 1.39
C ASP A 29 -14.17 -1.50 2.37
N LYS A 30 -13.01 -1.16 1.83
CA LYS A 30 -11.79 -0.91 2.57
C LYS A 30 -11.14 0.35 2.05
N ASP A 31 -10.44 1.07 2.90
CA ASP A 31 -9.55 2.12 2.42
C ASP A 31 -8.41 1.47 1.64
N GLY A 32 -8.02 2.08 0.54
CA GLY A 32 -6.96 1.58 -0.32
C GLY A 32 -5.72 2.45 -0.21
N PHE A 33 -4.59 1.78 -0.22
CA PHE A 33 -3.28 2.42 -0.21
C PHE A 33 -2.33 1.61 -1.09
N ALA A 34 -1.63 2.29 -1.99
CA ALA A 34 -0.66 1.61 -2.85
C ALA A 34 0.74 2.09 -2.49
N PHE A 35 1.63 1.14 -2.24
CA PHE A 35 3.04 1.40 -1.97
C PHE A 35 3.88 0.64 -2.98
N VAL A 36 4.62 1.38 -3.80
CA VAL A 36 5.53 0.81 -4.80
C VAL A 36 6.88 1.50 -4.63
N GLY A 37 7.88 0.75 -4.23
CA GLY A 37 9.22 1.28 -4.04
C GLY A 37 9.96 0.64 -2.87
N PRO A 38 11.19 1.09 -2.60
CA PRO A 38 11.99 0.55 -1.50
C PRO A 38 11.53 1.08 -0.14
N LEU A 39 11.82 0.30 0.90
CA LEU A 39 11.53 0.66 2.29
C LEU A 39 12.74 1.43 2.85
N MET A 40 12.66 2.73 2.80
CA MET A 40 13.74 3.62 3.23
C MET A 40 13.37 4.34 4.53
N TYR A 41 14.37 4.86 5.23
CA TYR A 41 14.10 5.75 6.36
C TYR A 41 13.33 6.98 5.84
N SER A 42 12.40 7.48 6.63
CA SER A 42 11.41 8.50 6.33
C SER A 42 10.26 8.08 5.40
N THR A 43 10.29 6.92 4.78
CA THR A 43 9.14 6.39 4.05
C THR A 43 7.94 6.18 4.98
N ASP A 44 8.19 5.68 6.17
CA ASP A 44 7.17 5.46 7.20
C ASP A 44 6.51 6.77 7.64
N ASP A 45 7.27 7.85 7.75
CA ASP A 45 6.71 9.17 8.06
C ASP A 45 5.78 9.66 6.96
N PHE A 46 6.17 9.47 5.72
CA PHE A 46 5.36 9.84 4.56
C PHE A 46 4.05 9.05 4.52
N VAL A 47 4.13 7.74 4.76
CA VAL A 47 2.96 6.87 4.81
C VAL A 47 2.02 7.29 5.94
N ARG A 48 2.56 7.58 7.11
CA ARG A 48 1.78 8.07 8.24
C ARG A 48 1.03 9.35 7.89
N ASP A 49 1.71 10.31 7.27
CA ASP A 49 1.10 11.58 6.90
C ASP A 49 -0.04 11.37 5.90
N LEU A 50 0.14 10.50 4.92
CA LEU A 50 -0.89 10.18 3.93
C LEU A 50 -2.13 9.58 4.59
N ILE A 51 -1.95 8.63 5.49
CA ILE A 51 -3.09 7.98 6.16
C ILE A 51 -3.77 8.95 7.10
N GLU A 52 -3.01 9.71 7.88
CA GLU A 52 -3.58 10.66 8.85
C GLU A 52 -4.27 11.84 8.18
N SER A 53 -3.92 12.15 6.94
CA SER A 53 -4.55 13.23 6.19
C SER A 53 -5.91 12.86 5.58
N ARG A 54 -6.28 11.59 5.59
CA ARG A 54 -7.59 11.19 5.06
C ARG A 54 -8.69 11.77 5.92
N PRO A 55 -9.66 12.48 5.31
CA PRO A 55 -10.74 13.11 6.10
C PRO A 55 -11.68 12.09 6.75
N THR A 56 -11.86 10.95 6.10
CA THR A 56 -12.69 9.86 6.62
C THR A 56 -11.96 8.54 6.42
N LYS A 57 -12.15 7.60 7.36
CA LYS A 57 -11.54 6.28 7.29
C LYS A 57 -12.60 5.21 7.48
N ARG A 58 -12.52 4.17 6.67
CA ARG A 58 -13.23 2.92 6.90
C ARG A 58 -12.56 2.16 8.03
N ASN A 59 -13.11 1.01 8.41
CA ASN A 59 -12.54 0.20 9.50
C ASN A 59 -11.40 -0.71 9.04
N ALA A 60 -11.28 -0.92 7.74
CA ALA A 60 -10.34 -1.87 7.16
C ALA A 60 -9.47 -1.20 6.10
N LEU A 61 -8.26 -1.69 5.95
CA LEU A 61 -7.28 -1.20 4.97
C LEU A 61 -6.86 -2.31 4.02
N LEU A 62 -6.77 -1.98 2.75
CA LEU A 62 -6.20 -2.83 1.71
C LEU A 62 -4.94 -2.14 1.17
N VAL A 63 -3.78 -2.78 1.35
CA VAL A 63 -2.50 -2.23 0.89
C VAL A 63 -2.05 -3.01 -0.34
N VAL A 64 -1.92 -2.32 -1.45
CA VAL A 64 -1.30 -2.87 -2.66
C VAL A 64 0.20 -2.62 -2.56
N LEU A 65 0.98 -3.68 -2.52
CA LEU A 65 2.40 -3.61 -2.17
C LEU A 65 3.27 -4.22 -3.26
N GLU A 66 4.25 -3.45 -3.70
CA GLU A 66 5.34 -3.95 -4.52
C GLU A 66 6.64 -3.32 -4.04
N THR A 67 7.57 -4.13 -3.55
CA THR A 67 8.82 -3.62 -2.98
C THR A 67 9.95 -4.62 -3.07
N THR A 68 11.14 -4.13 -3.35
CA THR A 68 12.37 -4.93 -3.26
C THR A 68 12.83 -5.09 -1.81
N GLY A 69 12.17 -4.42 -0.87
CA GLY A 69 12.56 -4.42 0.53
C GLY A 69 13.33 -3.17 0.92
N GLY A 70 14.16 -3.29 1.92
CA GLY A 70 14.93 -2.21 2.47
C GLY A 70 15.13 -2.39 3.96
N TYR A 71 15.01 -1.32 4.72
CA TYR A 71 15.22 -1.36 6.16
C TYR A 71 14.00 -1.90 6.87
N ILE A 72 14.25 -2.71 7.91
CA ILE A 72 13.17 -3.34 8.67
C ILE A 72 12.43 -2.32 9.57
N GLU A 73 13.12 -1.31 10.08
CA GLU A 73 12.49 -0.35 10.98
C GLU A 73 11.38 0.47 10.33
N PRO A 74 11.56 1.03 9.13
CA PRO A 74 10.43 1.67 8.44
C PRO A 74 9.25 0.72 8.24
N ALA A 75 9.51 -0.54 7.89
CA ALA A 75 8.45 -1.54 7.73
C ALA A 75 7.66 -1.74 9.03
N ARG A 76 8.35 -1.89 10.15
CA ARG A 76 7.70 -2.04 11.48
C ARG A 76 6.86 -0.82 11.83
N ARG A 77 7.36 0.36 11.56
CA ARG A 77 6.66 1.61 11.87
C ARG A 77 5.42 1.75 10.99
N MET A 78 5.50 1.33 9.72
CA MET A 78 4.34 1.30 8.84
C MET A 78 3.26 0.37 9.37
N VAL A 79 3.63 -0.82 9.85
CA VAL A 79 2.68 -1.74 10.49
C VAL A 79 1.97 -1.07 11.65
N SER A 80 2.72 -0.38 12.49
CA SER A 80 2.14 0.33 13.64
C SER A 80 1.13 1.38 13.21
N VAL A 81 1.45 2.14 12.16
CA VAL A 81 0.53 3.15 11.61
C VAL A 81 -0.74 2.49 11.09
N PHE A 82 -0.61 1.42 10.31
CA PHE A 82 -1.77 0.72 9.75
C PHE A 82 -2.67 0.18 10.87
N ARG A 83 -2.09 -0.49 11.86
CA ARG A 83 -2.87 -1.09 12.95
C ARG A 83 -3.49 -0.06 13.88
N HIS A 84 -2.84 1.09 14.04
CA HIS A 84 -3.40 2.18 14.85
C HIS A 84 -4.68 2.74 14.23
N HIS A 85 -4.69 2.92 12.92
CA HIS A 85 -5.81 3.56 12.23
C HIS A 85 -6.85 2.56 11.71
N TYR A 86 -6.49 1.28 11.55
CA TYR A 86 -7.36 0.24 10.98
C TYR A 86 -7.33 -1.01 11.87
N SER A 87 -7.90 -0.88 13.05
CA SER A 87 -7.84 -1.93 14.07
C SER A 87 -8.62 -3.18 13.70
N ALA A 88 -9.62 -3.09 12.83
CA ALA A 88 -10.46 -4.23 12.49
C ALA A 88 -9.76 -5.19 11.53
N ASN A 89 -9.12 -4.67 10.47
CA ASN A 89 -8.56 -5.52 9.43
C ASN A 89 -7.56 -4.75 8.58
N VAL A 90 -6.40 -5.38 8.30
CA VAL A 90 -5.40 -4.89 7.35
C VAL A 90 -5.03 -6.04 6.45
N GLU A 91 -5.25 -5.90 5.14
CA GLU A 91 -4.92 -6.91 4.15
C GLU A 91 -3.97 -6.36 3.11
N PHE A 92 -3.14 -7.24 2.58
CA PHE A 92 -2.16 -6.88 1.55
C PHE A 92 -2.49 -7.58 0.24
N VAL A 93 -2.28 -6.85 -0.86
CA VAL A 93 -2.30 -7.40 -2.21
C VAL A 93 -0.90 -7.27 -2.77
N VAL A 94 -0.30 -8.37 -3.17
CA VAL A 94 1.03 -8.39 -3.77
C VAL A 94 0.88 -8.85 -5.23
N PRO A 95 0.79 -7.89 -6.18
CA PRO A 95 0.57 -8.27 -7.57
C PRO A 95 1.78 -8.93 -8.21
N SER A 96 2.98 -8.59 -7.80
CA SER A 96 4.20 -9.05 -8.44
C SER A 96 5.22 -9.60 -7.43
N TYR A 97 5.70 -8.76 -6.52
CA TYR A 97 6.68 -9.21 -5.53
C TYR A 97 6.72 -8.32 -4.29
N ALA A 98 7.09 -8.92 -3.17
CA ALA A 98 7.49 -8.21 -1.96
C ALA A 98 8.67 -8.98 -1.35
N MET A 99 9.83 -8.36 -1.32
CA MET A 99 11.09 -9.01 -0.97
C MET A 99 11.64 -8.51 0.36
N SER A 100 12.37 -9.36 1.05
CA SER A 100 13.12 -8.99 2.25
C SER A 100 12.20 -8.37 3.31
N ALA A 101 12.48 -7.15 3.79
CA ALA A 101 11.62 -6.45 4.74
C ALA A 101 10.19 -6.27 4.22
N GLY A 102 10.00 -6.23 2.90
CA GLY A 102 8.67 -6.19 2.28
C GLY A 102 7.86 -7.45 2.53
N THR A 103 8.53 -8.61 2.59
CA THR A 103 7.87 -9.87 2.97
C THR A 103 7.35 -9.79 4.41
N VAL A 104 8.17 -9.25 5.31
CA VAL A 104 7.77 -9.05 6.72
C VAL A 104 6.56 -8.14 6.81
N LEU A 105 6.57 -7.04 6.04
CA LEU A 105 5.46 -6.11 5.99
C LEU A 105 4.17 -6.81 5.52
N ALA A 106 4.23 -7.55 4.43
CA ALA A 106 3.08 -8.28 3.90
C ALA A 106 2.54 -9.31 4.91
N MET A 107 3.44 -10.02 5.58
CA MET A 107 3.07 -11.04 6.57
C MET A 107 2.46 -10.45 7.85
N SER A 108 2.55 -9.16 8.06
CA SER A 108 1.92 -8.49 9.19
C SER A 108 0.41 -8.31 9.02
N GLY A 109 -0.10 -8.54 7.82
CA GLY A 109 -1.52 -8.39 7.52
C GLY A 109 -2.35 -9.58 7.98
N ASP A 110 -3.67 -9.37 7.99
CA ASP A 110 -4.62 -10.45 8.30
C ASP A 110 -4.79 -11.41 7.13
N ALA A 111 -4.50 -10.95 5.92
CA ALA A 111 -4.50 -11.77 4.71
C ALA A 111 -3.53 -11.19 3.69
N ILE A 112 -3.02 -12.06 2.82
CA ILE A 112 -2.20 -11.67 1.69
C ILE A 112 -2.86 -12.23 0.44
N HIS A 113 -3.19 -11.36 -0.50
CA HIS A 113 -3.76 -11.74 -1.78
C HIS A 113 -2.67 -11.70 -2.84
N MET A 114 -2.40 -12.82 -3.45
CA MET A 114 -1.33 -12.98 -4.44
C MET A 114 -1.86 -13.69 -5.66
N ASP A 115 -1.44 -13.22 -6.84
CA ASP A 115 -1.61 -14.00 -8.05
C ASP A 115 -0.61 -15.19 -8.02
N TYR A 116 -0.88 -16.21 -8.83
CA TYR A 116 0.01 -17.38 -8.91
C TYR A 116 1.44 -17.02 -9.29
N TYR A 117 1.61 -15.91 -9.98
CA TYR A 117 2.91 -15.43 -10.45
C TYR A 117 3.64 -14.58 -9.41
N ALA A 118 2.94 -14.08 -8.42
CA ALA A 118 3.53 -13.20 -7.41
C ALA A 118 4.45 -13.98 -6.48
N THR A 119 5.48 -13.31 -5.99
CA THR A 119 6.46 -13.91 -5.08
C THR A 119 6.68 -13.09 -3.84
N LEU A 120 6.91 -13.79 -2.74
CA LEU A 120 7.50 -13.22 -1.53
C LEU A 120 8.95 -13.67 -1.50
N GLY A 121 9.85 -12.74 -1.28
CA GLY A 121 11.26 -13.07 -1.28
C GLY A 121 11.73 -13.62 0.05
N PRO A 122 12.97 -14.08 0.10
CA PRO A 122 13.55 -14.57 1.34
C PRO A 122 13.67 -13.42 2.35
N ILE A 123 13.53 -13.79 3.62
CA ILE A 123 13.80 -12.88 4.74
C ILE A 123 15.21 -13.18 5.20
N ASP A 124 16.09 -12.19 5.09
CA ASP A 124 17.45 -12.35 5.56
C ASP A 124 17.48 -12.38 7.08
N PRO A 125 18.25 -13.31 7.66
CA PRO A 125 18.36 -13.42 9.11
C PRO A 125 19.02 -12.19 9.75
#